data_fb7d696152b861b5037a126dfe60faa6
#
_entry.id   fb7d696152b861b5037a126dfe60faa6
#
_cell.length_a   1.000
_cell.length_b   1.000
_cell.length_c   1.000
_cell.angle_alpha   90.00
_cell.angle_beta   90.00
_cell.angle_gamma   90.00
#
_symmetry.space_group_name_H-M   'P 1'
#
loop_
_entity.id
_entity.type
_entity.pdbx_description
1 polymer ?
#
loop_
_entity_poly.entity_id
_entity_poly.type
_entity_poly.pdbx_seq_one_letter_code
_entity_poly.pdbx_strand_id
1 'polypeptide(L)'
;QVPGLEVTRFKSGGLQYITFLQDIVSTSIELTGSSMFVAVPDKKPVTKFTATIPSEGYVYNVRDGKYMGKGRQAALGIKVLEPTVLAVVPYKIEGISLSAVPGRVEQGQKLRYSIKVNSSDATKIEEQIVRIQFINPRGQEVEHYGGNIPVTGSAEQEQRLALNEAPGTWTIVARDLISGSTAKACFTVGGTKR
;
A
#
# COMPACT_ATOMS: atom_id res chain seq x y z
N GLN A 1 -21.70 -10.41 -18.19
CA GLN A 1 -21.82 -9.13 -17.49
C GLN A 1 -22.08 -9.44 -16.01
N VAL A 2 -21.36 -8.81 -15.09
CA VAL A 2 -21.58 -8.98 -13.64
C VAL A 2 -22.58 -7.91 -13.19
N PRO A 3 -23.76 -8.30 -12.67
CA PRO A 3 -24.77 -7.35 -12.23
C PRO A 3 -24.26 -6.47 -11.09
N GLY A 4 -24.57 -5.17 -11.13
CA GLY A 4 -24.21 -4.19 -10.10
C GLY A 4 -22.72 -3.93 -9.92
N LEU A 5 -21.92 -4.34 -10.90
CA LEU A 5 -20.49 -4.08 -10.88
C LEU A 5 -20.21 -2.66 -11.39
N GLU A 6 -19.71 -1.82 -10.48
CA GLU A 6 -19.15 -0.51 -10.82
C GLU A 6 -17.67 -0.62 -11.09
N VAL A 7 -17.21 0.03 -12.16
CA VAL A 7 -15.80 0.05 -12.56
C VAL A 7 -15.36 1.49 -12.74
N THR A 8 -14.40 1.92 -11.92
CA THR A 8 -13.81 3.26 -12.01
C THR A 8 -12.35 3.16 -12.42
N ARG A 9 -11.86 4.10 -13.23
CA ARG A 9 -10.49 4.14 -13.73
C ARG A 9 -9.84 5.47 -13.41
N PHE A 10 -8.59 5.40 -12.93
CA PHE A 10 -7.74 6.54 -12.66
C PHE A 10 -6.41 6.38 -13.38
N LYS A 11 -5.76 7.50 -13.71
CA LYS A 11 -4.39 7.53 -14.22
C LYS A 11 -3.56 8.51 -13.40
N SER A 12 -2.31 8.13 -13.14
CA SER A 12 -1.29 8.99 -12.56
C SER A 12 0.02 8.71 -13.28
N GLY A 13 0.44 9.64 -14.13
CA GLY A 13 1.56 9.38 -15.05
C GLY A 13 1.31 8.17 -15.93
N GLY A 14 2.25 7.23 -15.94
CA GLY A 14 2.15 5.95 -16.62
C GLY A 14 1.39 4.85 -15.84
N LEU A 15 1.03 5.13 -14.59
CA LEU A 15 0.24 4.20 -13.77
C LEU A 15 -1.25 4.29 -14.10
N GLN A 16 -1.92 3.13 -14.09
CA GLN A 16 -3.37 3.06 -14.18
C GLN A 16 -3.92 2.30 -12.98
N TYR A 17 -5.01 2.82 -12.42
CA TYR A 17 -5.74 2.15 -11.35
C TYR A 17 -7.15 1.84 -11.83
N ILE A 18 -7.61 0.62 -11.56
CA ILE A 18 -8.94 0.16 -11.91
C ILE A 18 -9.60 -0.38 -10.66
N THR A 19 -10.67 0.25 -10.24
CA THR A 19 -11.44 -0.15 -9.06
C THR A 19 -12.68 -0.91 -9.49
N PHE A 20 -12.95 -2.00 -8.82
CA PHE A 20 -14.15 -2.81 -8.97
C PHE A 20 -14.92 -2.81 -7.65
N LEU A 21 -16.15 -2.39 -7.67
CA LEU A 21 -17.05 -2.40 -6.53
C LEU A 21 -18.36 -3.07 -6.95
N GLN A 22 -18.80 -4.09 -6.24
CA GLN A 22 -20.11 -4.68 -6.45
C GLN A 22 -21.08 -4.14 -5.41
N ASP A 23 -22.14 -3.49 -5.89
CA ASP A 23 -23.20 -2.95 -5.03
C ASP A 23 -24.11 -4.08 -4.52
N ILE A 24 -24.65 -3.85 -3.34
CA ILE A 24 -25.58 -4.74 -2.66
C ILE A 24 -26.96 -4.78 -3.34
N VAL A 25 -27.39 -3.69 -3.93
CA VAL A 25 -28.72 -3.53 -4.57
C VAL A 25 -28.93 -4.48 -5.73
N SER A 26 -27.84 -4.92 -6.36
CA SER A 26 -27.88 -5.84 -7.50
C SER A 26 -27.85 -7.32 -7.12
N THR A 27 -27.69 -7.67 -5.85
CA THR A 27 -27.69 -9.04 -5.35
C THR A 27 -29.03 -9.40 -4.74
N SER A 28 -30.15 -9.29 -5.51
CA SER A 28 -31.49 -9.82 -5.14
C SER A 28 -31.81 -9.80 -3.64
N ILE A 29 -31.79 -8.60 -3.05
CA ILE A 29 -32.32 -8.44 -1.69
C ILE A 29 -33.81 -8.27 -1.86
N GLU A 30 -34.58 -9.29 -1.54
CA GLU A 30 -36.02 -9.16 -1.37
C GLU A 30 -36.27 -8.16 -0.24
N LEU A 31 -36.79 -6.98 -0.61
CA LEU A 31 -37.30 -6.01 0.35
C LEU A 31 -38.59 -6.56 0.92
N THR A 32 -38.49 -7.47 1.88
CA THR A 32 -39.65 -7.97 2.62
C THR A 32 -39.97 -7.02 3.77
N GLY A 33 -41.01 -6.24 3.59
CA GLY A 33 -41.61 -5.42 4.64
C GLY A 33 -41.00 -4.03 4.82
N SER A 34 -41.68 -3.21 5.61
CA SER A 34 -41.46 -1.77 5.82
C SER A 34 -40.21 -1.39 6.64
N SER A 35 -39.22 -2.22 6.76
CA SER A 35 -37.94 -1.87 7.42
C SER A 35 -36.83 -1.73 6.38
N MET A 36 -36.29 -0.53 6.28
CA MET A 36 -35.20 -0.12 5.39
C MET A 36 -33.82 -0.63 5.88
N PHE A 37 -33.76 -1.81 6.48
CA PHE A 37 -32.51 -2.43 6.91
C PHE A 37 -32.12 -3.49 5.91
N VAL A 38 -31.08 -3.20 5.12
CA VAL A 38 -30.44 -4.18 4.26
C VAL A 38 -29.59 -5.09 5.14
N ALA A 39 -30.04 -6.32 5.34
CA ALA A 39 -29.21 -7.33 6.02
C ALA A 39 -28.02 -7.70 5.12
N VAL A 40 -26.83 -7.28 5.50
CA VAL A 40 -25.60 -7.75 4.84
C VAL A 40 -25.36 -9.19 5.29
N PRO A 41 -25.28 -10.18 4.38
CA PRO A 41 -25.02 -11.56 4.77
C PRO A 41 -23.70 -11.69 5.53
N ASP A 42 -23.65 -12.48 6.59
CA ASP A 42 -22.43 -12.77 7.38
C ASP A 42 -21.30 -13.33 6.49
N LYS A 43 -21.66 -14.09 5.46
CA LYS A 43 -20.75 -14.58 4.44
C LYS A 43 -21.06 -13.92 3.11
N LYS A 44 -20.27 -12.88 2.78
CA LYS A 44 -20.39 -12.21 1.48
C LYS A 44 -20.01 -13.16 0.34
N PRO A 45 -20.88 -13.36 -0.65
CA PRO A 45 -20.55 -14.18 -1.79
C PRO A 45 -19.37 -13.59 -2.58
N VAL A 46 -18.55 -14.47 -3.16
CA VAL A 46 -17.42 -14.07 -4.01
C VAL A 46 -17.84 -14.22 -5.46
N THR A 47 -17.92 -13.10 -6.17
CA THR A 47 -18.17 -13.08 -7.61
C THR A 47 -16.86 -13.21 -8.36
N LYS A 48 -16.70 -14.29 -9.15
CA LYS A 48 -15.49 -14.54 -9.95
C LYS A 48 -15.69 -14.12 -11.39
N PHE A 49 -14.73 -13.38 -11.95
CA PHE A 49 -14.73 -13.00 -13.37
C PHE A 49 -13.30 -12.68 -13.85
N THR A 50 -13.13 -12.55 -15.18
CA THR A 50 -11.89 -12.05 -15.76
C THR A 50 -12.10 -10.62 -16.24
N ALA A 51 -11.30 -9.71 -15.72
CA ALA A 51 -11.28 -8.32 -16.15
C ALA A 51 -10.35 -8.15 -17.36
N THR A 52 -10.81 -7.43 -18.39
CA THR A 52 -9.96 -6.97 -19.49
C THR A 52 -9.36 -5.61 -19.14
N ILE A 53 -8.03 -5.52 -19.20
CA ILE A 53 -7.26 -4.32 -18.88
C ILE A 53 -7.01 -3.55 -20.16
N PRO A 54 -7.21 -2.20 -20.19
CA PRO A 54 -7.12 -1.40 -21.43
C PRO A 54 -5.74 -1.42 -22.07
N SER A 55 -4.67 -1.48 -21.28
CA SER A 55 -3.28 -1.51 -21.73
C SER A 55 -2.54 -2.70 -21.17
N GLU A 56 -1.54 -3.18 -21.88
CA GLU A 56 -0.62 -4.18 -21.36
C GLU A 56 0.25 -3.58 -20.24
N GLY A 57 0.45 -4.33 -19.17
CA GLY A 57 1.30 -3.93 -18.05
C GLY A 57 1.44 -5.02 -17.00
N TYR A 58 2.18 -4.71 -15.96
CA TYR A 58 2.32 -5.55 -14.77
C TYR A 58 1.17 -5.24 -13.81
N VAL A 59 0.35 -6.23 -13.55
CA VAL A 59 -0.91 -6.07 -12.79
C VAL A 59 -0.70 -6.46 -11.34
N TYR A 60 -1.13 -5.59 -10.43
CA TYR A 60 -1.10 -5.82 -8.99
C TYR A 60 -2.49 -5.64 -8.41
N ASN A 61 -2.89 -6.54 -7.51
CA ASN A 61 -4.02 -6.28 -6.61
C ASN A 61 -3.47 -5.48 -5.43
N VAL A 62 -3.77 -4.19 -5.40
CA VAL A 62 -3.23 -3.25 -4.41
C VAL A 62 -3.67 -3.60 -2.99
N ARG A 63 -4.92 -4.05 -2.83
CA ARG A 63 -5.48 -4.38 -1.51
C ARG A 63 -4.77 -5.57 -0.87
N ASP A 64 -4.42 -6.56 -1.68
CA ASP A 64 -3.74 -7.77 -1.21
C ASP A 64 -2.21 -7.64 -1.28
N GLY A 65 -1.69 -6.58 -1.92
CA GLY A 65 -0.27 -6.41 -2.21
C GLY A 65 0.27 -7.55 -3.08
N LYS A 66 -0.53 -8.03 -4.06
CA LYS A 66 -0.23 -9.24 -4.81
C LYS A 66 0.00 -8.94 -6.29
N TYR A 67 1.14 -9.42 -6.80
CA TYR A 67 1.40 -9.46 -8.24
C TYR A 67 0.51 -10.51 -8.90
N MET A 68 -0.20 -10.13 -9.98
CA MET A 68 -1.15 -10.98 -10.69
C MET A 68 -0.68 -11.42 -12.08
N GLY A 69 0.46 -10.92 -12.53
CA GLY A 69 1.01 -11.26 -13.85
C GLY A 69 1.16 -10.05 -14.76
N LYS A 70 1.78 -10.26 -15.92
CA LYS A 70 1.89 -9.27 -17.00
C LYS A 70 0.86 -9.59 -18.06
N GLY A 71 0.15 -8.58 -18.57
CA GLY A 71 -0.80 -8.76 -19.66
C GLY A 71 -1.97 -7.79 -19.64
N ARG A 72 -3.03 -8.20 -20.34
CA ARG A 72 -4.28 -7.43 -20.48
C ARG A 72 -5.49 -8.14 -19.86
N GLN A 73 -5.27 -9.13 -19.02
CA GLN A 73 -6.34 -9.85 -18.35
C GLN A 73 -5.95 -10.11 -16.88
N ALA A 74 -6.94 -10.05 -16.00
CA ALA A 74 -6.79 -10.38 -14.60
C ALA A 74 -8.01 -11.19 -14.12
N ALA A 75 -7.76 -12.36 -13.55
CA ALA A 75 -8.80 -13.15 -12.88
C ALA A 75 -9.04 -12.59 -11.49
N LEU A 76 -10.27 -12.22 -11.19
CA LEU A 76 -10.66 -11.56 -9.95
C LEU A 76 -11.73 -12.37 -9.21
N GLY A 77 -11.69 -12.29 -7.88
CA GLY A 77 -12.79 -12.66 -7.01
C GLY A 77 -13.13 -11.46 -6.13
N ILE A 78 -14.27 -10.84 -6.36
CA ILE A 78 -14.72 -9.69 -5.59
C ILE A 78 -15.83 -10.07 -4.63
N LYS A 79 -15.86 -9.41 -3.47
CA LYS A 79 -16.93 -9.54 -2.49
C LYS A 79 -17.82 -8.29 -2.56
N VAL A 80 -19.10 -8.47 -2.34
CA VAL A 80 -20.07 -7.37 -2.25
C VAL A 80 -19.62 -6.34 -1.22
N LEU A 81 -19.69 -5.05 -1.57
CA LEU A 81 -19.25 -3.90 -0.74
C LEU A 81 -17.77 -3.89 -0.34
N GLU A 82 -16.94 -4.73 -0.95
CA GLU A 82 -15.50 -4.69 -0.76
C GLU A 82 -14.82 -4.28 -2.07
N PRO A 83 -14.27 -3.06 -2.17
CA PRO A 83 -13.60 -2.63 -3.39
C PRO A 83 -12.34 -3.45 -3.63
N THR A 84 -12.13 -3.85 -4.88
CA THR A 84 -10.87 -4.41 -5.36
C THR A 84 -10.20 -3.37 -6.24
N VAL A 85 -8.94 -3.08 -5.98
CA VAL A 85 -8.16 -2.09 -6.74
C VAL A 85 -7.01 -2.79 -7.45
N LEU A 86 -7.00 -2.70 -8.77
CA LEU A 86 -5.86 -3.10 -9.58
C LEU A 86 -4.99 -1.90 -9.89
N ALA A 87 -3.67 -2.04 -9.75
CA ALA A 87 -2.69 -1.15 -10.35
C ALA A 87 -2.08 -1.84 -11.58
N VAL A 88 -2.01 -1.11 -12.69
CA VAL A 88 -1.33 -1.53 -13.92
C VAL A 88 -0.11 -0.65 -14.08
N VAL A 89 1.05 -1.28 -14.00
CA VAL A 89 2.36 -0.61 -13.92
C VAL A 89 3.16 -0.95 -15.18
N PRO A 90 3.86 0.01 -15.82
CA PRO A 90 4.63 -0.25 -17.05
C PRO A 90 5.88 -1.10 -16.82
N TYR A 91 6.30 -1.30 -15.58
CA TYR A 91 7.46 -2.11 -15.16
C TYR A 91 7.05 -3.07 -14.04
N LYS A 92 7.86 -4.12 -13.84
CA LYS A 92 7.69 -5.00 -12.68
C LYS A 92 8.34 -4.35 -11.45
N ILE A 93 7.59 -4.25 -10.35
CA ILE A 93 8.16 -3.87 -9.04
C ILE A 93 8.84 -5.11 -8.47
N GLU A 94 10.15 -5.04 -8.26
CA GLU A 94 10.97 -6.15 -7.76
C GLU A 94 11.13 -6.10 -6.25
N GLY A 95 10.76 -4.96 -5.66
CA GLY A 95 10.78 -4.73 -4.23
C GLY A 95 11.16 -3.30 -3.88
N ILE A 96 11.41 -3.06 -2.59
CA ILE A 96 11.92 -1.79 -2.09
C ILE A 96 13.15 -2.02 -1.23
N SER A 97 14.01 -1.00 -1.16
CA SER A 97 15.17 -0.95 -0.26
C SER A 97 15.02 0.23 0.68
N LEU A 98 15.48 0.08 1.91
CA LEU A 98 15.45 1.11 2.95
C LEU A 98 16.80 1.16 3.66
N SER A 99 17.33 2.36 3.89
CA SER A 99 18.51 2.58 4.71
C SER A 99 18.29 3.73 5.69
N ALA A 100 18.93 3.69 6.85
CA ALA A 100 18.90 4.73 7.85
C ALA A 100 20.33 5.16 8.22
N VAL A 101 20.59 6.47 8.21
CA VAL A 101 21.93 7.05 8.45
C VAL A 101 21.80 8.32 9.32
N PRO A 102 22.59 8.48 10.36
CA PRO A 102 23.54 7.51 10.91
C PRO A 102 22.82 6.37 11.63
N GLY A 103 23.49 5.22 11.80
CA GLY A 103 22.94 4.07 12.52
C GLY A 103 22.73 4.32 14.02
N ARG A 104 23.22 5.46 14.54
CA ARG A 104 22.99 5.94 15.91
C ARG A 104 22.70 7.45 15.90
N VAL A 105 21.67 7.85 16.61
CA VAL A 105 21.28 9.24 16.84
C VAL A 105 20.97 9.46 18.33
N GLU A 106 21.15 10.68 18.82
CA GLU A 106 20.74 11.03 20.19
C GLU A 106 19.30 11.58 20.17
N GLN A 107 18.65 11.57 21.33
CA GLN A 107 17.35 12.19 21.51
C GLN A 107 17.36 13.65 21.03
N GLY A 108 16.32 14.09 20.34
CA GLY A 108 16.21 15.43 19.74
C GLY A 108 16.96 15.63 18.44
N GLN A 109 17.80 14.70 18.02
CA GLN A 109 18.54 14.77 16.77
C GLN A 109 17.69 14.28 15.57
N LYS A 110 18.23 14.50 14.39
CA LYS A 110 17.63 14.13 13.12
C LYS A 110 18.21 12.83 12.60
N LEU A 111 17.33 11.91 12.25
CA LEU A 111 17.64 10.71 11.51
C LEU A 111 17.33 10.95 10.04
N ARG A 112 18.24 10.57 9.15
CA ARG A 112 17.98 10.51 7.70
C ARG A 112 17.75 9.07 7.29
N TYR A 113 16.84 8.87 6.35
CA TYR A 113 16.62 7.56 5.75
C TYR A 113 16.30 7.71 4.26
N SER A 114 16.69 6.71 3.50
CA SER A 114 16.39 6.68 2.07
C SER A 114 15.59 5.44 1.71
N ILE A 115 14.67 5.65 0.78
CA ILE A 115 13.79 4.62 0.22
C ILE A 115 14.12 4.52 -1.26
N LYS A 116 14.25 3.30 -1.78
CA LYS A 116 14.44 3.05 -3.20
C LYS A 116 13.46 1.98 -3.66
N VAL A 117 12.73 2.25 -4.74
CA VAL A 117 11.92 1.27 -5.46
C VAL A 117 12.84 0.53 -6.44
N ASN A 118 12.88 -0.78 -6.34
CA ASN A 118 13.60 -1.64 -7.26
C ASN A 118 12.63 -2.13 -8.33
N SER A 119 12.97 -1.97 -9.60
CA SER A 119 12.10 -2.31 -10.72
C SER A 119 12.88 -2.94 -11.86
N SER A 120 12.18 -3.67 -12.72
CA SER A 120 12.75 -4.27 -13.94
C SER A 120 13.17 -3.24 -14.99
N ASP A 121 12.73 -1.98 -14.87
CA ASP A 121 13.12 -0.87 -15.74
C ASP A 121 13.28 0.41 -14.90
N ALA A 122 14.51 0.71 -14.52
CA ALA A 122 14.84 1.86 -13.66
C ALA A 122 14.60 3.22 -14.34
N THR A 123 14.46 3.26 -15.66
CA THR A 123 14.30 4.51 -16.43
C THR A 123 12.85 5.01 -16.49
N LYS A 124 11.89 4.18 -16.04
CA LYS A 124 10.46 4.45 -16.16
C LYS A 124 9.70 4.40 -14.85
N ILE A 125 10.41 4.54 -13.71
CA ILE A 125 9.74 4.45 -12.41
C ILE A 125 8.84 5.67 -12.22
N GLU A 126 7.55 5.41 -12.13
CA GLU A 126 6.51 6.40 -11.83
C GLU A 126 6.40 6.63 -10.32
N GLU A 127 5.77 7.73 -9.93
CA GLU A 127 5.53 8.01 -8.53
C GLU A 127 4.62 6.95 -7.89
N GLN A 128 5.08 6.38 -6.80
CA GLN A 128 4.37 5.39 -5.99
C GLN A 128 4.30 5.86 -4.54
N ILE A 129 3.34 5.35 -3.79
CA ILE A 129 3.22 5.65 -2.37
C ILE A 129 3.83 4.51 -1.56
N VAL A 130 4.76 4.88 -0.70
CA VAL A 130 5.37 3.98 0.29
C VAL A 130 4.92 4.39 1.69
N ARG A 131 4.31 3.47 2.42
CA ARG A 131 3.96 3.64 3.84
C ARG A 131 5.20 3.44 4.69
N ILE A 132 5.49 4.40 5.56
CA ILE A 132 6.57 4.35 6.55
C ILE A 132 5.98 4.20 7.94
N GLN A 133 6.59 3.32 8.74
CA GLN A 133 6.25 3.11 10.13
C GLN A 133 7.54 3.14 10.96
N PHE A 134 7.48 3.74 12.13
CA PHE A 134 8.57 3.73 13.12
C PHE A 134 8.14 2.88 14.30
N ILE A 135 8.94 1.88 14.62
CA ILE A 135 8.70 0.95 15.72
C ILE A 135 9.73 1.23 16.82
N ASN A 136 9.26 1.54 18.00
CA ASN A 136 10.12 1.84 19.15
C ASN A 136 10.77 0.56 19.74
N PRO A 137 11.72 0.67 20.71
CA PRO A 137 12.37 -0.50 21.32
C PRO A 137 11.43 -1.45 22.07
N ARG A 138 10.18 -1.04 22.33
CA ARG A 138 9.13 -1.89 22.95
C ARG A 138 8.28 -2.62 21.91
N GLY A 139 8.59 -2.46 20.61
CA GLY A 139 7.84 -3.08 19.52
C GLY A 139 6.53 -2.36 19.17
N GLN A 140 6.31 -1.14 19.67
CA GLN A 140 5.11 -0.35 19.41
C GLN A 140 5.34 0.63 18.26
N GLU A 141 4.35 0.77 17.38
CA GLU A 141 4.36 1.81 16.34
C GLU A 141 4.22 3.20 16.96
N VAL A 142 5.04 4.12 16.50
CA VAL A 142 4.97 5.55 16.85
C VAL A 142 4.35 6.29 15.67
N GLU A 143 3.02 6.36 15.66
CA GLU A 143 2.21 6.81 14.52
C GLU A 143 2.59 8.18 13.98
N HIS A 144 2.94 9.14 14.86
CA HIS A 144 3.27 10.51 14.45
C HIS A 144 4.58 10.63 13.68
N TYR A 145 5.43 9.61 13.66
CA TYR A 145 6.63 9.53 12.81
C TYR A 145 6.35 8.82 11.49
N GLY A 146 5.28 8.04 11.43
CA GLY A 146 4.86 7.31 10.24
C GLY A 146 4.12 8.19 9.25
N GLY A 147 3.95 7.69 8.03
CA GLY A 147 3.19 8.38 6.99
C GLY A 147 3.29 7.71 5.64
N ASN A 148 2.58 8.27 4.68
CA ASN A 148 2.64 7.89 3.29
C ASN A 148 3.57 8.86 2.57
N ILE A 149 4.57 8.34 1.87
CA ILE A 149 5.60 9.14 1.18
C ILE A 149 5.52 8.86 -0.31
N PRO A 150 5.40 9.88 -1.17
CA PRO A 150 5.54 9.73 -2.61
C PRO A 150 7.01 9.43 -2.94
N VAL A 151 7.24 8.40 -3.77
CA VAL A 151 8.57 7.95 -4.17
C VAL A 151 8.61 7.74 -5.68
N THR A 152 9.46 8.52 -6.37
CA THR A 152 9.76 8.33 -7.80
C THR A 152 11.17 7.76 -7.92
N GLY A 153 11.26 6.44 -8.02
CA GLY A 153 12.53 5.72 -8.00
C GLY A 153 13.20 5.70 -6.64
N SER A 154 13.54 6.86 -6.07
CA SER A 154 14.08 6.99 -4.72
C SER A 154 13.60 8.28 -4.04
N ALA A 155 13.60 8.28 -2.70
CA ALA A 155 13.32 9.44 -1.88
C ALA A 155 14.22 9.45 -0.65
N GLU A 156 14.71 10.63 -0.27
CA GLU A 156 15.39 10.86 0.99
C GLU A 156 14.47 11.59 1.95
N GLN A 157 14.48 11.20 3.19
CA GLN A 157 13.62 11.74 4.24
C GLN A 157 14.43 12.05 5.50
N GLU A 158 13.96 13.01 6.26
CA GLU A 158 14.54 13.37 7.53
C GLU A 158 13.46 13.35 8.62
N GLN A 159 13.71 12.64 9.70
CA GLN A 159 12.83 12.60 10.86
C GLN A 159 13.55 13.13 12.09
N ARG A 160 13.04 14.19 12.70
CA ARG A 160 13.51 14.66 14.01
C ARG A 160 12.88 13.81 15.11
N LEU A 161 13.72 13.25 15.98
CA LEU A 161 13.26 12.51 17.16
C LEU A 161 12.94 13.47 18.29
N ALA A 162 11.98 13.12 19.14
CA ALA A 162 11.67 13.89 20.33
C ALA A 162 12.77 13.75 21.39
N LEU A 163 12.84 14.73 22.31
CA LEU A 163 13.83 14.76 23.39
C LEU A 163 13.61 13.68 24.45
N ASN A 164 12.43 13.11 24.50
CA ASN A 164 11.99 12.10 25.48
C ASN A 164 11.78 10.72 24.86
N GLU A 165 12.32 10.49 23.66
CA GLU A 165 12.20 9.18 23.02
C GLU A 165 12.90 8.06 23.80
N ALA A 166 12.35 6.86 23.73
CA ALA A 166 12.92 5.72 24.40
C ALA A 166 14.31 5.36 23.82
N PRO A 167 15.37 5.33 24.64
CA PRO A 167 16.68 4.86 24.20
C PRO A 167 16.61 3.37 23.82
N GLY A 168 17.40 2.97 22.82
CA GLY A 168 17.49 1.61 22.36
C GLY A 168 17.36 1.47 20.85
N THR A 169 17.15 0.24 20.39
CA THR A 169 17.04 -0.05 18.95
C THR A 169 15.64 0.21 18.44
N TRP A 170 15.55 1.06 17.44
CA TRP A 170 14.34 1.37 16.69
C TRP A 170 14.37 0.71 15.33
N THR A 171 13.20 0.43 14.77
CA THR A 171 13.06 -0.12 13.43
C THR A 171 12.20 0.80 12.59
N ILE A 172 12.66 1.15 11.39
CA ILE A 172 11.82 1.73 10.35
C ILE A 172 11.35 0.59 9.46
N VAL A 173 10.06 0.58 9.14
CA VAL A 173 9.46 -0.35 8.18
C VAL A 173 8.90 0.48 7.04
N ALA A 174 9.34 0.17 5.82
CA ALA A 174 8.78 0.72 4.59
C ALA A 174 7.93 -0.36 3.90
N ARG A 175 6.77 0.02 3.39
CA ARG A 175 5.89 -0.86 2.59
C ARG A 175 5.43 -0.13 1.33
N ASP A 176 5.75 -0.66 0.17
CA ASP A 176 5.17 -0.22 -1.10
C ASP A 176 3.69 -0.62 -1.17
N LEU A 177 2.81 0.35 -1.42
CA LEU A 177 1.36 0.11 -1.39
C LEU A 177 0.84 -0.60 -2.64
N ILE A 178 1.58 -0.61 -3.75
CA ILE A 178 1.19 -1.32 -4.97
C ILE A 178 1.51 -2.81 -4.87
N SER A 179 2.77 -3.14 -4.60
CA SER A 179 3.25 -4.53 -4.59
C SER A 179 3.12 -5.22 -3.24
N GLY A 180 2.94 -4.44 -2.16
CA GLY A 180 2.99 -4.95 -0.80
C GLY A 180 4.40 -5.29 -0.30
N SER A 181 5.44 -5.07 -1.12
CA SER A 181 6.84 -5.32 -0.75
C SER A 181 7.24 -4.50 0.47
N THR A 182 8.02 -5.08 1.36
CA THR A 182 8.48 -4.44 2.60
C THR A 182 10.00 -4.44 2.72
N ALA A 183 10.54 -3.40 3.34
CA ALA A 183 11.94 -3.32 3.75
C ALA A 183 12.03 -2.79 5.18
N LYS A 184 13.10 -3.13 5.89
CA LYS A 184 13.35 -2.68 7.26
C LYS A 184 14.76 -2.13 7.40
N ALA A 185 14.91 -1.09 8.20
CA ALA A 185 16.19 -0.55 8.64
C ALA A 185 16.16 -0.31 10.15
N CYS A 186 17.26 -0.61 10.83
CA CYS A 186 17.39 -0.37 12.26
C CYS A 186 18.34 0.79 12.53
N PHE A 187 18.08 1.52 13.60
CA PHE A 187 18.97 2.53 14.15
C PHE A 187 18.87 2.54 15.67
N THR A 188 19.86 3.10 16.34
CA THR A 188 19.89 3.18 17.81
C THR A 188 19.67 4.62 18.26
N VAL A 189 18.77 4.82 19.20
CA VAL A 189 18.59 6.10 19.92
C VAL A 189 19.40 6.05 21.19
N GLY A 190 20.34 6.99 21.35
CA GLY A 190 21.09 7.20 22.59
C GLY A 190 20.27 7.99 23.59
N GLY A 191 20.44 7.70 24.88
CA GLY A 191 19.94 8.57 25.97
C GLY A 191 20.83 9.80 26.12
N THR A 192 20.22 10.97 26.33
CA THR A 192 20.98 12.15 26.72
C THR A 192 21.72 11.87 28.03
N LYS A 193 23.04 11.91 28.01
CA LYS A 193 23.79 11.91 29.28
C LYS A 193 23.39 13.18 30.05
N ARG A 194 22.75 12.99 31.18
CA ARG A 194 22.55 14.07 32.16
C ARG A 194 23.87 14.43 32.83
#